data_1f587260719df3c3bc2c3538d2a0aa72
#
_entry.id   1f587260719df3c3bc2c3538d2a0aa72
#
_cell.length_a   1.000
_cell.length_b   1.000
_cell.length_c   1.000
_cell.angle_alpha   90.00
_cell.angle_beta   90.00
_cell.angle_gamma   90.00
#
_symmetry.space_group_name_H-M   'P 1'
#
loop_
_entity.id
_entity.type
_entity.pdbx_description
1 polymer ?
#
loop_
_entity_poly.entity_id
_entity_poly.type
_entity_poly.pdbx_seq_one_letter_code
_entity_poly.pdbx_strand_id
1 'polypeptide(L)'
;MALASCGGPASPTPTGSAGVPASAAPSPTPRPGPPDIVVILADDMGYGDLGVYGHPLTKTPSIDRLAAEGSRFDAMYVPSPVCAPSRAALLTGRYGVRNGVTWNNSSALRSGEVTIARVLKDVGYATGIVGKWHLGANVTQMPLRLGFDFFYGMMSSPPGTNFVMGEQVTQDFPGMDLLTKRLTDEAISFIRRTPFDKPLFLHLAHHAPHSPNINSAAFVDSAGSGPYGDAVQELDWSVGQVMKTLQETGRDRNVLIVFLSDNGPTGAGSPGPLTYGKGNVNEGGIRVPAIAWRPGKVPAGRLIKDPASTLDFFPTFASLSGAPMPPRDYDGVDITRLLTGEVDRIPGQGIGGGREFYFFMTSEVAAVRSGRWKYVRPGFRDSIPVLYDIEADPGETNSLRRFNPDLANTLDKRIAQFK
;
A
#
# COMPACT_ATOMS: atom_id res chain seq x y z
N MET A 1 -88.41 -16.77 17.57
CA MET A 1 -87.84 -17.65 16.54
C MET A 1 -86.34 -17.81 16.82
N ALA A 2 -85.96 -18.97 17.34
CA ALA A 2 -84.59 -19.32 17.69
C ALA A 2 -83.91 -19.95 16.48
N LEU A 3 -82.68 -19.59 16.16
CA LEU A 3 -81.81 -20.32 15.29
C LEU A 3 -80.59 -20.77 16.04
N ALA A 4 -80.39 -22.06 16.02
CA ALA A 4 -79.31 -22.80 16.70
C ALA A 4 -77.99 -22.63 15.96
N SER A 5 -76.91 -22.45 16.71
CA SER A 5 -75.52 -22.47 16.28
C SER A 5 -74.98 -23.88 16.42
N CYS A 6 -74.52 -24.49 15.31
CA CYS A 6 -73.77 -25.75 15.29
C CYS A 6 -72.28 -25.47 15.53
N GLY A 7 -71.71 -26.04 16.57
CA GLY A 7 -70.27 -26.08 16.80
C GLY A 7 -69.59 -27.19 15.98
N GLY A 8 -68.57 -26.82 15.21
CA GLY A 8 -67.66 -27.75 14.51
C GLY A 8 -66.42 -28.05 15.38
N PRO A 9 -65.79 -29.21 15.19
CA PRO A 9 -64.68 -29.68 16.02
C PRO A 9 -63.36 -28.94 15.74
N ALA A 10 -62.61 -28.60 16.80
CA ALA A 10 -61.32 -28.01 16.76
C ALA A 10 -60.25 -28.95 16.17
N SER A 11 -59.47 -28.49 15.21
CA SER A 11 -58.30 -29.18 14.66
C SER A 11 -57.13 -29.11 15.62
N PRO A 12 -56.29 -30.10 15.75
CA PRO A 12 -55.13 -30.10 16.62
C PRO A 12 -54.00 -29.21 16.03
N THR A 13 -53.42 -28.37 16.89
CA THR A 13 -52.22 -27.56 16.61
C THR A 13 -51.03 -28.46 16.42
N PRO A 14 -50.17 -28.24 15.38
CA PRO A 14 -48.90 -29.01 15.25
C PRO A 14 -47.91 -28.50 16.30
N THR A 15 -47.44 -29.39 17.14
CA THR A 15 -46.30 -29.19 18.04
C THR A 15 -45.05 -28.92 17.24
N GLY A 16 -44.55 -27.69 17.28
CA GLY A 16 -43.28 -27.31 16.67
C GLY A 16 -42.12 -28.06 17.32
N SER A 17 -41.47 -28.87 16.51
CA SER A 17 -40.15 -29.47 16.83
C SER A 17 -39.16 -28.31 16.98
N ALA A 18 -38.65 -28.11 18.20
CA ALA A 18 -37.53 -27.23 18.44
C ALA A 18 -36.29 -27.75 17.71
N GLY A 19 -35.95 -27.06 16.59
CA GLY A 19 -34.70 -27.33 15.88
C GLY A 19 -33.52 -27.10 16.79
N VAL A 20 -32.70 -28.13 16.98
CA VAL A 20 -31.41 -28.05 17.65
C VAL A 20 -30.59 -27.02 16.86
N PRO A 21 -30.02 -25.98 17.50
CA PRO A 21 -29.16 -25.04 16.77
C PRO A 21 -27.98 -25.81 16.20
N ALA A 22 -27.79 -25.73 14.89
CA ALA A 22 -26.64 -26.31 14.23
C ALA A 22 -25.37 -25.83 14.93
N SER A 23 -24.63 -26.75 15.53
CA SER A 23 -23.32 -26.46 16.12
C SER A 23 -22.47 -25.82 15.03
N ALA A 24 -22.08 -24.56 15.24
CA ALA A 24 -21.14 -23.87 14.35
C ALA A 24 -19.89 -24.74 14.26
N ALA A 25 -19.50 -25.13 13.05
CA ALA A 25 -18.26 -25.86 12.82
C ALA A 25 -17.11 -25.13 13.51
N PRO A 26 -16.22 -25.83 14.23
CA PRO A 26 -15.11 -25.19 14.91
C PRO A 26 -14.32 -24.38 13.90
N SER A 27 -14.15 -23.10 14.21
CA SER A 27 -13.36 -22.20 13.39
C SER A 27 -11.95 -22.78 13.19
N PRO A 28 -11.45 -22.97 11.95
CA PRO A 28 -10.16 -23.59 11.71
C PRO A 28 -9.06 -22.85 12.48
N THR A 29 -8.14 -23.60 13.08
CA THR A 29 -7.02 -23.05 13.86
C THR A 29 -6.13 -22.19 12.97
N PRO A 30 -5.64 -21.03 13.42
CA PRO A 30 -4.68 -20.24 12.65
C PRO A 30 -3.47 -21.08 12.26
N ARG A 31 -2.94 -20.89 11.05
CA ARG A 31 -1.71 -21.54 10.63
C ARG A 31 -0.57 -21.11 11.59
N PRO A 32 0.17 -22.06 12.19
CA PRO A 32 1.33 -21.73 13.00
C PRO A 32 2.46 -21.15 12.13
N GLY A 33 3.33 -20.37 12.74
CA GLY A 33 4.50 -19.79 12.07
C GLY A 33 4.32 -18.32 11.63
N PRO A 34 5.19 -17.84 10.74
CA PRO A 34 5.17 -16.45 10.31
C PRO A 34 3.90 -16.10 9.51
N PRO A 35 3.46 -14.84 9.51
CA PRO A 35 2.24 -14.44 8.80
C PRO A 35 2.41 -14.54 7.29
N ASP A 36 1.32 -14.73 6.58
CA ASP A 36 1.25 -14.33 5.18
C ASP A 36 1.40 -12.81 5.08
N ILE A 37 1.98 -12.33 4.00
CA ILE A 37 2.18 -10.89 3.75
C ILE A 37 1.60 -10.54 2.39
N VAL A 38 0.64 -9.64 2.37
CA VAL A 38 -0.01 -9.16 1.15
C VAL A 38 0.17 -7.64 1.09
N VAL A 39 0.89 -7.17 0.08
CA VAL A 39 1.02 -5.74 -0.22
C VAL A 39 0.13 -5.43 -1.42
N ILE A 40 -0.84 -4.54 -1.25
CA ILE A 40 -1.70 -4.05 -2.33
C ILE A 40 -1.29 -2.60 -2.61
N LEU A 41 -0.69 -2.38 -3.76
CA LEU A 41 -0.12 -1.10 -4.15
C LEU A 41 -0.96 -0.48 -5.27
N ALA A 42 -1.54 0.70 -5.00
CA ALA A 42 -2.16 1.55 -6.01
C ALA A 42 -1.10 2.36 -6.76
N ASP A 43 -1.40 2.78 -7.98
CA ASP A 43 -0.55 3.61 -8.83
C ASP A 43 -1.18 5.02 -8.98
N ASP A 44 -0.50 6.06 -8.51
CA ASP A 44 -0.96 7.46 -8.56
C ASP A 44 -2.24 7.77 -7.73
N MET A 45 -2.44 7.10 -6.61
CA MET A 45 -3.58 7.36 -5.74
C MET A 45 -3.27 8.47 -4.73
N GLY A 46 -4.16 9.45 -4.65
CA GLY A 46 -4.05 10.56 -3.72
C GLY A 46 -4.42 10.20 -2.28
N TYR A 47 -3.86 10.98 -1.35
CA TYR A 47 -4.19 10.85 0.07
C TYR A 47 -5.70 10.99 0.35
N GLY A 48 -6.38 11.87 -0.38
CA GLY A 48 -7.81 12.14 -0.23
C GLY A 48 -8.75 11.30 -1.10
N ASP A 49 -8.29 10.26 -1.79
CA ASP A 49 -9.11 9.51 -2.74
C ASP A 49 -9.99 8.42 -2.11
N LEU A 50 -9.77 8.09 -0.84
CA LEU A 50 -10.49 7.02 -0.13
C LEU A 50 -11.54 7.57 0.83
N GLY A 51 -12.64 6.85 1.04
CA GLY A 51 -13.68 7.22 1.99
C GLY A 51 -13.14 7.45 3.39
N VAL A 52 -12.31 6.54 3.91
CA VAL A 52 -11.67 6.65 5.24
C VAL A 52 -10.68 7.81 5.35
N TYR A 53 -10.23 8.38 4.24
CA TYR A 53 -9.41 9.60 4.18
C TYR A 53 -10.21 10.85 3.78
N GLY A 54 -11.55 10.73 3.69
CA GLY A 54 -12.46 11.87 3.57
C GLY A 54 -12.94 12.20 2.16
N HIS A 55 -12.80 11.27 1.17
CA HIS A 55 -13.37 11.51 -0.15
C HIS A 55 -14.90 11.59 -0.10
N PRO A 56 -15.52 12.66 -0.65
CA PRO A 56 -16.95 12.90 -0.44
C PRO A 56 -17.86 11.99 -1.30
N LEU A 57 -17.39 11.53 -2.45
CA LEU A 57 -18.20 10.81 -3.45
C LEU A 57 -17.75 9.35 -3.63
N THR A 58 -16.46 9.12 -3.89
CA THR A 58 -15.91 7.78 -4.14
C THR A 58 -16.04 6.90 -2.90
N LYS A 59 -16.72 5.78 -3.06
CA LYS A 59 -16.97 4.82 -1.98
C LYS A 59 -15.95 3.68 -2.06
N THR A 60 -15.28 3.41 -0.95
CA THR A 60 -14.23 2.39 -0.84
C THR A 60 -14.50 1.43 0.33
N PRO A 61 -15.65 0.71 0.33
CA PRO A 61 -16.10 -0.06 1.50
C PRO A 61 -15.13 -1.17 1.92
N SER A 62 -14.39 -1.78 1.01
CA SER A 62 -13.44 -2.84 1.32
C SER A 62 -12.17 -2.27 1.97
N ILE A 63 -11.65 -1.17 1.44
CA ILE A 63 -10.48 -0.46 1.98
C ILE A 63 -10.86 0.21 3.31
N ASP A 64 -12.05 0.80 3.40
CA ASP A 64 -12.56 1.39 4.64
C ASP A 64 -12.73 0.33 5.74
N ARG A 65 -13.13 -0.89 5.37
CA ARG A 65 -13.17 -2.04 6.27
C ARG A 65 -11.78 -2.44 6.75
N LEU A 66 -10.76 -2.49 5.86
CA LEU A 66 -9.37 -2.72 6.29
C LEU A 66 -8.92 -1.70 7.34
N ALA A 67 -9.28 -0.43 7.17
CA ALA A 67 -8.95 0.62 8.14
C ALA A 67 -9.72 0.49 9.45
N ALA A 68 -11.00 0.12 9.38
CA ALA A 68 -11.85 -0.06 10.56
C ALA A 68 -11.43 -1.27 11.39
N GLU A 69 -11.02 -2.36 10.75
CA GLU A 69 -10.55 -3.59 11.40
C GLU A 69 -9.05 -3.62 11.66
N GLY A 70 -8.29 -2.63 11.14
CA GLY A 70 -6.85 -2.47 11.29
C GLY A 70 -6.48 -1.05 11.70
N SER A 71 -5.31 -0.60 11.28
CA SER A 71 -4.80 0.75 11.57
C SER A 71 -4.50 1.50 10.28
N ARG A 72 -4.88 2.78 10.19
CA ARG A 72 -4.48 3.68 9.11
C ARG A 72 -3.36 4.61 9.54
N PHE A 73 -2.48 4.96 8.63
CA PHE A 73 -1.43 5.93 8.89
C PHE A 73 -1.92 7.35 8.62
N ASP A 74 -1.61 8.26 9.53
CA ASP A 74 -1.76 9.69 9.28
C ASP A 74 -0.72 10.19 8.28
N ALA A 75 0.52 9.74 8.42
CA ALA A 75 1.65 10.12 7.56
C ALA A 75 2.49 8.90 7.17
N MET A 76 2.16 8.28 6.03
CA MET A 76 3.02 7.32 5.34
C MET A 76 3.74 8.03 4.19
N TYR A 77 5.06 7.97 4.18
CA TYR A 77 5.89 8.63 3.17
C TYR A 77 6.48 7.67 2.16
N VAL A 78 6.45 8.11 0.90
CA VAL A 78 7.29 7.56 -0.15
C VAL A 78 8.53 8.45 -0.33
N PRO A 79 9.73 7.90 -0.58
CA PRO A 79 10.95 8.71 -0.64
C PRO A 79 11.12 9.51 -1.93
N SER A 80 10.27 9.27 -2.93
CA SER A 80 10.26 10.00 -4.21
C SER A 80 8.82 10.13 -4.71
N PRO A 81 8.45 11.27 -5.30
CA PRO A 81 7.08 11.53 -5.74
C PRO A 81 6.74 10.89 -7.11
N VAL A 82 7.45 9.84 -7.52
CA VAL A 82 7.22 9.12 -8.78
C VAL A 82 7.40 7.60 -8.62
N CYS A 83 6.75 6.85 -9.50
CA CYS A 83 6.52 5.41 -9.38
C CYS A 83 7.78 4.56 -9.18
N ALA A 84 8.74 4.57 -10.12
CA ALA A 84 9.84 3.60 -10.10
C ALA A 84 10.72 3.71 -8.85
N PRO A 85 11.23 4.89 -8.44
CA PRO A 85 12.06 4.99 -7.23
C PRO A 85 11.28 4.68 -5.95
N SER A 86 9.97 5.00 -5.89
CA SER A 86 9.14 4.63 -4.76
C SER A 86 8.94 3.11 -4.65
N ARG A 87 8.65 2.44 -5.78
CA ARG A 87 8.52 0.97 -5.83
C ARG A 87 9.83 0.27 -5.48
N ALA A 88 10.96 0.78 -5.97
CA ALA A 88 12.28 0.28 -5.62
C ALA A 88 12.56 0.41 -4.11
N ALA A 89 12.22 1.56 -3.52
CA ALA A 89 12.39 1.81 -2.09
C ALA A 89 11.57 0.84 -1.23
N LEU A 90 10.29 0.61 -1.58
CA LEU A 90 9.43 -0.35 -0.90
C LEU A 90 10.01 -1.78 -0.91
N LEU A 91 10.55 -2.22 -2.06
CA LEU A 91 11.06 -3.58 -2.23
C LEU A 91 12.48 -3.78 -1.69
N THR A 92 13.26 -2.71 -1.52
CA THR A 92 14.68 -2.81 -1.11
C THR A 92 14.98 -2.21 0.27
N GLY A 93 14.07 -1.42 0.84
CA GLY A 93 14.30 -0.67 2.09
C GLY A 93 15.36 0.42 1.98
N ARG A 94 15.70 0.86 0.74
CA ARG A 94 16.80 1.77 0.45
C ARG A 94 16.39 2.88 -0.50
N TYR A 95 16.94 4.08 -0.29
CA TYR A 95 16.72 5.20 -1.21
C TYR A 95 17.22 4.92 -2.63
N GLY A 96 16.63 5.58 -3.61
CA GLY A 96 16.95 5.43 -5.04
C GLY A 96 18.44 5.62 -5.36
N VAL A 97 19.11 6.56 -4.71
CA VAL A 97 20.55 6.80 -4.87
C VAL A 97 21.42 5.60 -4.43
N ARG A 98 20.90 4.73 -3.56
CA ARG A 98 21.59 3.51 -3.11
C ARG A 98 21.21 2.30 -3.94
N ASN A 99 19.91 2.13 -4.27
CA ASN A 99 19.40 0.97 -5.02
C ASN A 99 19.52 1.12 -6.55
N GLY A 100 19.80 2.34 -7.04
CA GLY A 100 20.03 2.64 -8.46
C GLY A 100 18.82 3.19 -9.21
N VAL A 101 17.63 3.18 -8.61
CA VAL A 101 16.40 3.68 -9.27
C VAL A 101 16.11 5.09 -8.77
N THR A 102 16.52 6.08 -9.54
CA THR A 102 16.39 7.50 -9.16
C THR A 102 15.28 8.22 -9.91
N TRP A 103 14.79 7.67 -11.04
CA TRP A 103 13.72 8.26 -11.83
C TRP A 103 13.01 7.20 -12.70
N ASN A 104 11.81 7.55 -13.19
CA ASN A 104 11.05 6.69 -14.08
C ASN A 104 11.75 6.47 -15.42
N ASN A 105 11.79 5.23 -15.90
CA ASN A 105 12.26 4.83 -17.23
C ASN A 105 13.72 5.19 -17.59
N SER A 106 14.44 5.89 -16.73
CA SER A 106 15.84 6.30 -16.94
C SER A 106 16.84 5.57 -16.05
N SER A 107 16.36 4.75 -15.13
CA SER A 107 17.16 4.02 -14.15
C SER A 107 16.53 2.68 -13.81
N ALA A 108 17.34 1.76 -13.29
CA ALA A 108 16.91 0.42 -12.93
C ALA A 108 17.66 -0.07 -11.68
N LEU A 109 17.16 -1.11 -11.04
CA LEU A 109 17.82 -1.73 -9.89
C LEU A 109 19.26 -2.11 -10.23
N ARG A 110 20.20 -1.77 -9.34
CA ARG A 110 21.61 -2.14 -9.48
C ARG A 110 21.76 -3.66 -9.47
N SER A 111 22.75 -4.13 -10.21
CA SER A 111 23.16 -5.54 -10.14
C SER A 111 23.48 -5.94 -8.71
N GLY A 112 22.98 -7.09 -8.29
CA GLY A 112 23.15 -7.61 -6.94
C GLY A 112 22.27 -6.94 -5.88
N GLU A 113 21.31 -6.07 -6.24
CA GLU A 113 20.34 -5.54 -5.28
C GLU A 113 19.47 -6.67 -4.73
N VAL A 114 19.16 -6.61 -3.43
CA VAL A 114 18.34 -7.62 -2.76
C VAL A 114 16.96 -7.04 -2.47
N THR A 115 15.94 -7.72 -2.94
CA THR A 115 14.55 -7.38 -2.65
C THR A 115 14.04 -8.14 -1.42
N ILE A 116 13.00 -7.62 -0.80
CA ILE A 116 12.31 -8.33 0.29
C ILE A 116 11.74 -9.67 -0.19
N ALA A 117 11.35 -9.81 -1.46
CA ALA A 117 10.91 -11.09 -2.01
C ALA A 117 12.00 -12.16 -1.94
N ARG A 118 13.28 -11.80 -2.22
CA ARG A 118 14.42 -12.70 -2.05
C ARG A 118 14.59 -13.11 -0.61
N VAL A 119 14.57 -12.16 0.32
CA VAL A 119 14.71 -12.43 1.76
C VAL A 119 13.64 -13.37 2.29
N LEU A 120 12.39 -13.13 1.90
CA LEU A 120 11.25 -13.97 2.29
C LEU A 120 11.29 -15.36 1.64
N LYS A 121 11.68 -15.44 0.37
CA LYS A 121 11.88 -16.72 -0.34
C LYS A 121 12.91 -17.60 0.36
N ASP A 122 14.04 -17.02 0.80
CA ASP A 122 15.13 -17.73 1.43
C ASP A 122 14.72 -18.34 2.80
N VAL A 123 13.64 -17.85 3.42
CA VAL A 123 13.04 -18.43 4.64
C VAL A 123 11.74 -19.20 4.36
N GLY A 124 11.49 -19.60 3.12
CA GLY A 124 10.47 -20.56 2.76
C GLY A 124 9.14 -19.98 2.30
N TYR A 125 8.99 -18.66 2.13
CA TYR A 125 7.77 -18.10 1.53
C TYR A 125 7.61 -18.50 0.07
N ALA A 126 6.35 -18.71 -0.35
CA ALA A 126 5.98 -18.60 -1.74
C ALA A 126 5.87 -17.12 -2.09
N THR A 127 6.55 -16.66 -3.15
CA THR A 127 6.62 -15.23 -3.46
C THR A 127 6.03 -14.94 -4.83
N GLY A 128 5.05 -14.05 -4.88
CA GLY A 128 4.36 -13.65 -6.10
C GLY A 128 4.29 -12.15 -6.27
N ILE A 129 4.48 -11.69 -7.50
CA ILE A 129 4.15 -10.34 -7.90
C ILE A 129 3.14 -10.39 -9.04
N VAL A 130 2.09 -9.61 -8.90
CA VAL A 130 1.03 -9.44 -9.90
C VAL A 130 0.87 -7.96 -10.18
N GLY A 131 1.00 -7.54 -11.45
CA GLY A 131 0.83 -6.17 -11.88
C GLY A 131 2.11 -5.47 -12.30
N LYS A 132 2.24 -4.18 -11.99
CA LYS A 132 3.29 -3.29 -12.46
C LYS A 132 4.62 -3.51 -11.73
N TRP A 133 5.68 -3.81 -12.51
CA TRP A 133 7.06 -3.91 -12.00
C TRP A 133 7.78 -2.56 -11.96
N HIS A 134 8.08 -1.99 -13.12
CA HIS A 134 8.69 -0.66 -13.34
C HIS A 134 10.11 -0.47 -12.77
N LEU A 135 10.90 -1.54 -12.57
CA LEU A 135 12.22 -1.49 -11.94
C LEU A 135 13.37 -1.98 -12.87
N GLY A 136 13.14 -1.96 -14.18
CA GLY A 136 14.06 -2.38 -15.20
C GLY A 136 13.46 -3.44 -16.12
N ALA A 137 14.02 -3.56 -17.33
CA ALA A 137 13.53 -4.45 -18.38
C ALA A 137 14.57 -5.50 -18.83
N ASN A 138 15.80 -5.44 -18.30
CA ASN A 138 16.82 -6.43 -18.60
C ASN A 138 16.54 -7.75 -17.89
N VAL A 139 17.00 -8.86 -18.45
CA VAL A 139 16.80 -10.21 -17.90
C VAL A 139 17.20 -10.31 -16.41
N THR A 140 18.33 -9.70 -16.03
CA THR A 140 18.81 -9.70 -14.62
C THR A 140 17.95 -8.86 -13.67
N GLN A 141 17.07 -8.03 -14.21
CA GLN A 141 16.16 -7.13 -13.45
C GLN A 141 14.73 -7.64 -13.45
N MET A 142 14.47 -8.80 -14.05
CA MET A 142 13.15 -9.43 -14.03
C MET A 142 12.75 -9.87 -12.62
N PRO A 143 11.49 -9.76 -12.24
CA PRO A 143 11.01 -10.14 -10.90
C PRO A 143 11.47 -11.52 -10.45
N LEU A 144 11.44 -12.53 -11.33
CA LEU A 144 11.84 -13.91 -10.98
C LEU A 144 13.34 -14.00 -10.64
N ARG A 145 14.19 -13.13 -11.20
CA ARG A 145 15.63 -13.06 -10.87
C ARG A 145 15.88 -12.35 -9.55
N LEU A 146 14.91 -11.57 -9.09
CA LEU A 146 15.00 -10.75 -7.89
C LEU A 146 14.20 -11.32 -6.70
N GLY A 147 13.87 -12.63 -6.75
CA GLY A 147 13.34 -13.36 -5.61
C GLY A 147 11.86 -13.73 -5.68
N PHE A 148 11.13 -13.33 -6.69
CA PHE A 148 9.76 -13.80 -6.88
C PHE A 148 9.74 -15.20 -7.54
N ASP A 149 8.80 -16.06 -7.13
CA ASP A 149 8.53 -17.36 -7.74
C ASP A 149 7.53 -17.26 -8.90
N PHE A 150 6.70 -16.20 -8.85
CA PHE A 150 5.64 -15.96 -9.82
C PHE A 150 5.59 -14.48 -10.21
N PHE A 151 5.43 -14.26 -11.52
CA PHE A 151 5.17 -12.92 -12.05
C PHE A 151 4.10 -12.99 -13.16
N TYR A 152 3.11 -12.12 -13.03
CA TYR A 152 2.13 -11.83 -14.08
C TYR A 152 1.88 -10.32 -14.09
N GLY A 153 2.16 -9.64 -15.20
CA GLY A 153 1.95 -8.21 -15.25
C GLY A 153 2.76 -7.46 -16.30
N MET A 154 3.03 -6.19 -16.02
CA MET A 154 3.67 -5.26 -16.94
C MET A 154 5.03 -4.79 -16.43
N MET A 155 6.01 -4.68 -17.36
CA MET A 155 7.36 -4.23 -17.02
C MET A 155 7.47 -2.71 -16.86
N SER A 156 6.58 -1.94 -17.47
CA SER A 156 6.56 -0.48 -17.45
C SER A 156 5.14 0.08 -17.41
N SER A 157 4.98 1.39 -17.43
CA SER A 157 3.71 2.11 -17.53
C SER A 157 3.78 3.13 -18.69
N PRO A 158 2.72 3.29 -19.50
CA PRO A 158 1.48 2.52 -19.48
C PRO A 158 1.70 1.06 -19.93
N PRO A 159 0.79 0.13 -19.56
CA PRO A 159 0.83 -1.23 -20.08
C PRO A 159 0.69 -1.20 -21.60
N GLY A 160 1.50 -1.99 -22.26
CA GLY A 160 1.53 -2.10 -23.71
C GLY A 160 1.96 -3.50 -24.14
N THR A 161 2.77 -3.59 -25.20
CA THR A 161 3.28 -4.85 -25.75
C THR A 161 4.17 -5.68 -24.80
N ASN A 162 4.53 -5.14 -23.63
CA ASN A 162 5.43 -5.75 -22.66
C ASN A 162 4.69 -6.37 -21.46
N PHE A 163 3.54 -7.00 -21.72
CA PHE A 163 2.86 -7.80 -20.72
C PHE A 163 3.59 -9.14 -20.59
N VAL A 164 3.83 -9.60 -19.35
CA VAL A 164 4.74 -10.72 -19.10
C VAL A 164 4.07 -11.73 -18.19
N MET A 165 4.23 -13.02 -18.53
CA MET A 165 3.93 -14.14 -17.65
C MET A 165 5.22 -14.95 -17.43
N GLY A 166 5.66 -15.03 -16.18
CA GLY A 166 6.97 -15.60 -15.87
C GLY A 166 8.13 -14.74 -16.39
N GLU A 167 8.92 -15.25 -17.33
CA GLU A 167 10.01 -14.51 -18.03
C GLU A 167 9.66 -14.27 -19.51
N GLN A 168 8.48 -14.62 -19.95
CA GLN A 168 8.07 -14.54 -21.35
C GLN A 168 7.09 -13.38 -21.56
N VAL A 169 7.36 -12.58 -22.59
CA VAL A 169 6.36 -11.63 -23.10
C VAL A 169 5.17 -12.44 -23.62
N THR A 170 4.00 -12.15 -23.10
CA THR A 170 2.75 -12.78 -23.52
C THR A 170 1.92 -11.82 -24.35
N GLN A 171 1.17 -12.35 -25.31
CA GLN A 171 0.15 -11.60 -26.04
C GLN A 171 -1.20 -11.56 -25.28
N ASP A 172 -1.24 -12.16 -24.08
CA ASP A 172 -2.45 -12.26 -23.26
C ASP A 172 -2.69 -10.97 -22.45
N PHE A 173 -2.52 -9.79 -23.08
CA PHE A 173 -2.93 -8.53 -22.48
C PHE A 173 -4.47 -8.43 -22.54
N PRO A 174 -5.13 -8.34 -21.39
CA PRO A 174 -6.59 -8.44 -21.31
C PRO A 174 -7.33 -7.23 -21.86
N GLY A 175 -6.62 -6.16 -22.22
CA GLY A 175 -7.21 -4.83 -22.43
C GLY A 175 -7.20 -4.01 -21.14
N MET A 176 -7.28 -2.70 -21.28
CA MET A 176 -7.27 -1.79 -20.11
C MET A 176 -8.53 -1.91 -19.27
N ASP A 177 -9.67 -2.15 -19.94
CA ASP A 177 -11.00 -2.33 -19.34
C ASP A 177 -11.13 -3.58 -18.47
N LEU A 178 -10.27 -4.58 -18.66
CA LEU A 178 -10.26 -5.81 -17.86
C LEU A 178 -8.99 -5.95 -16.99
N LEU A 179 -8.10 -4.96 -17.03
CA LEU A 179 -6.78 -5.08 -16.39
C LEU A 179 -6.89 -5.29 -14.87
N THR A 180 -7.63 -4.44 -14.15
CA THR A 180 -7.82 -4.55 -12.70
C THR A 180 -8.40 -5.90 -12.32
N LYS A 181 -9.43 -6.33 -13.07
CA LYS A 181 -10.05 -7.65 -12.86
C LYS A 181 -9.06 -8.79 -13.08
N ARG A 182 -8.30 -8.77 -14.17
CA ARG A 182 -7.35 -9.84 -14.51
C ARG A 182 -6.21 -9.93 -13.48
N LEU A 183 -5.67 -8.80 -13.04
CA LEU A 183 -4.67 -8.78 -11.96
C LEU A 183 -5.25 -9.35 -10.65
N THR A 184 -6.51 -9.06 -10.36
CA THR A 184 -7.21 -9.61 -9.20
C THR A 184 -7.35 -11.13 -9.30
N ASP A 185 -7.79 -11.63 -10.46
CA ASP A 185 -7.96 -13.07 -10.70
C ASP A 185 -6.63 -13.84 -10.56
N GLU A 186 -5.52 -13.28 -11.05
CA GLU A 186 -4.19 -13.88 -10.91
C GLU A 186 -3.67 -13.84 -9.46
N ALA A 187 -3.94 -12.78 -8.72
CA ALA A 187 -3.64 -12.69 -7.30
C ALA A 187 -4.41 -13.75 -6.49
N ILE A 188 -5.71 -13.91 -6.75
CA ILE A 188 -6.56 -14.95 -6.17
C ILE A 188 -6.05 -16.35 -6.52
N SER A 189 -5.70 -16.58 -7.78
CA SER A 189 -5.11 -17.84 -8.24
C SER A 189 -3.82 -18.15 -7.48
N PHE A 190 -2.92 -17.15 -7.29
CA PHE A 190 -1.69 -17.32 -6.52
C PHE A 190 -1.98 -17.70 -5.06
N ILE A 191 -2.93 -17.04 -4.39
CA ILE A 191 -3.31 -17.35 -3.01
C ILE A 191 -3.84 -18.79 -2.91
N ARG A 192 -4.77 -19.18 -3.80
CA ARG A 192 -5.43 -20.50 -3.77
C ARG A 192 -4.48 -21.64 -4.08
N ARG A 193 -3.54 -21.48 -5.01
CA ARG A 193 -2.59 -22.54 -5.38
C ARG A 193 -1.42 -22.68 -4.41
N THR A 194 -1.16 -21.68 -3.56
CA THR A 194 -0.11 -21.77 -2.54
C THR A 194 -0.57 -22.74 -1.45
N PRO A 195 0.18 -23.81 -1.14
CA PRO A 195 -0.16 -24.75 -0.06
C PRO A 195 -0.42 -24.00 1.27
N PHE A 196 -1.43 -24.44 2.03
CA PHE A 196 -1.85 -23.73 3.25
C PHE A 196 -0.74 -23.65 4.31
N ASP A 197 0.10 -24.67 4.41
CA ASP A 197 1.22 -24.75 5.34
C ASP A 197 2.42 -23.89 4.94
N LYS A 198 2.47 -23.41 3.70
CA LYS A 198 3.52 -22.52 3.20
C LYS A 198 3.10 -21.06 3.33
N PRO A 199 3.89 -20.19 4.01
CA PRO A 199 3.59 -18.76 4.05
C PRO A 199 3.74 -18.16 2.64
N LEU A 200 2.95 -17.10 2.35
CA LEU A 200 3.02 -16.41 1.07
C LEU A 200 3.39 -14.93 1.25
N PHE A 201 4.12 -14.41 0.27
CA PHE A 201 4.30 -12.99 0.02
C PHE A 201 3.70 -12.66 -1.34
N LEU A 202 2.63 -11.87 -1.35
CA LEU A 202 2.00 -11.37 -2.56
C LEU A 202 2.19 -9.85 -2.66
N HIS A 203 2.83 -9.41 -3.73
CA HIS A 203 2.90 -8.00 -4.11
C HIS A 203 1.92 -7.74 -5.27
N LEU A 204 0.70 -7.31 -4.95
CA LEU A 204 -0.33 -6.95 -5.92
C LEU A 204 -0.21 -5.46 -6.26
N ALA A 205 0.49 -5.18 -7.35
CA ALA A 205 0.82 -3.84 -7.81
C ALA A 205 -0.13 -3.43 -8.95
N HIS A 206 -1.31 -2.91 -8.60
CA HIS A 206 -2.27 -2.44 -9.58
C HIS A 206 -1.74 -1.31 -10.45
N HIS A 207 -2.30 -1.19 -11.67
CA HIS A 207 -2.16 -0.01 -12.49
C HIS A 207 -3.17 1.09 -12.09
N ALA A 208 -4.32 0.67 -11.61
CA ALA A 208 -5.37 1.58 -11.14
C ALA A 208 -4.90 2.38 -9.89
N PRO A 209 -5.28 3.66 -9.78
CA PRO A 209 -6.07 4.47 -10.73
C PRO A 209 -5.23 5.32 -11.71
N HIS A 210 -3.99 4.91 -12.05
CA HIS A 210 -3.15 5.60 -13.05
C HIS A 210 -3.86 5.70 -14.42
N SER A 211 -3.62 6.77 -15.14
CA SER A 211 -4.16 6.97 -16.50
C SER A 211 -3.59 5.98 -17.53
N PRO A 212 -4.36 5.61 -18.57
CA PRO A 212 -5.75 5.97 -18.83
C PRO A 212 -6.71 5.26 -17.85
N ASN A 213 -7.73 5.98 -17.39
CA ASN A 213 -8.73 5.44 -16.48
C ASN A 213 -9.84 4.74 -17.30
N ILE A 214 -9.52 3.57 -17.82
CA ILE A 214 -10.46 2.71 -18.55
C ILE A 214 -10.85 1.57 -17.62
N ASN A 215 -12.12 1.54 -17.25
CA ASN A 215 -12.66 0.65 -16.24
C ASN A 215 -13.52 -0.44 -16.86
N SER A 216 -13.71 -1.55 -16.17
CA SER A 216 -14.63 -2.58 -16.61
C SER A 216 -16.09 -2.04 -16.62
N ALA A 217 -16.90 -2.60 -17.49
CA ALA A 217 -18.29 -2.13 -17.71
C ALA A 217 -19.12 -2.06 -16.40
N ALA A 218 -18.79 -2.87 -15.41
CA ALA A 218 -19.47 -2.88 -14.11
C ALA A 218 -19.18 -1.64 -13.26
N PHE A 219 -18.09 -0.90 -13.57
CA PHE A 219 -17.65 0.26 -12.78
C PHE A 219 -17.76 1.59 -13.53
N VAL A 220 -18.09 1.57 -14.82
CA VAL A 220 -18.33 2.81 -15.58
C VAL A 220 -19.47 3.59 -14.95
N ASP A 221 -19.24 4.88 -14.67
CA ASP A 221 -20.16 5.82 -14.02
C ASP A 221 -20.63 5.41 -12.61
N SER A 222 -19.90 4.50 -11.93
CA SER A 222 -20.28 3.98 -10.62
C SER A 222 -19.95 4.92 -9.45
N ALA A 223 -18.88 5.71 -9.57
CA ALA A 223 -18.38 6.53 -8.49
C ALA A 223 -19.04 7.90 -8.37
N GLY A 224 -19.66 8.40 -9.45
CA GLY A 224 -20.18 9.77 -9.52
C GLY A 224 -19.11 10.86 -9.45
N SER A 225 -17.82 10.47 -9.56
CA SER A 225 -16.63 11.34 -9.55
C SER A 225 -15.76 11.15 -10.80
N GLY A 226 -16.34 10.59 -11.86
CA GLY A 226 -15.72 10.38 -13.17
C GLY A 226 -14.82 9.14 -13.22
N PRO A 227 -14.19 8.90 -14.40
CA PRO A 227 -13.46 7.65 -14.67
C PRO A 227 -12.34 7.33 -13.69
N TYR A 228 -11.72 8.33 -13.08
CA TYR A 228 -10.72 8.12 -12.03
C TYR A 228 -11.34 7.53 -10.76
N GLY A 229 -12.48 8.09 -10.31
CA GLY A 229 -13.21 7.55 -9.17
C GLY A 229 -13.75 6.15 -9.41
N ASP A 230 -14.18 5.85 -10.64
CA ASP A 230 -14.58 4.49 -11.05
C ASP A 230 -13.41 3.51 -10.93
N ALA A 231 -12.19 3.92 -11.34
CA ALA A 231 -10.98 3.11 -11.18
C ALA A 231 -10.62 2.86 -9.70
N VAL A 232 -10.84 3.86 -8.83
CA VAL A 232 -10.67 3.69 -7.38
C VAL A 232 -11.69 2.69 -6.82
N GLN A 233 -12.95 2.72 -7.26
CA GLN A 233 -13.96 1.75 -6.83
C GLN A 233 -13.69 0.34 -7.35
N GLU A 234 -13.19 0.19 -8.58
CA GLU A 234 -12.79 -1.12 -9.10
C GLU A 234 -11.57 -1.68 -8.34
N LEU A 235 -10.62 -0.83 -7.94
CA LEU A 235 -9.53 -1.21 -7.06
C LEU A 235 -10.04 -1.64 -5.67
N ASP A 236 -11.01 -0.94 -5.09
CA ASP A 236 -11.64 -1.33 -3.83
C ASP A 236 -12.33 -2.70 -3.93
N TRP A 237 -13.01 -2.95 -5.04
CA TRP A 237 -13.57 -4.28 -5.32
C TRP A 237 -12.47 -5.35 -5.32
N SER A 238 -11.34 -5.10 -5.96
CA SER A 238 -10.20 -6.00 -5.97
C SER A 238 -9.70 -6.32 -4.55
N VAL A 239 -9.56 -5.30 -3.70
CA VAL A 239 -9.20 -5.49 -2.29
C VAL A 239 -10.20 -6.41 -1.59
N GLY A 240 -11.50 -6.20 -1.80
CA GLY A 240 -12.57 -7.03 -1.27
C GLY A 240 -12.46 -8.50 -1.72
N GLN A 241 -12.11 -8.75 -3.00
CA GLN A 241 -11.93 -10.10 -3.53
C GLN A 241 -10.72 -10.81 -2.90
N VAL A 242 -9.61 -10.10 -2.70
CA VAL A 242 -8.42 -10.62 -2.00
C VAL A 242 -8.76 -10.98 -0.55
N MET A 243 -9.41 -10.08 0.20
CA MET A 243 -9.84 -10.35 1.59
C MET A 243 -10.76 -11.58 1.68
N LYS A 244 -11.74 -11.67 0.77
CA LYS A 244 -12.66 -12.80 0.68
C LYS A 244 -11.91 -14.11 0.43
N THR A 245 -10.95 -14.12 -0.50
CA THR A 245 -10.15 -15.30 -0.83
C THR A 245 -9.28 -15.75 0.34
N LEU A 246 -8.65 -14.80 1.07
CA LEU A 246 -7.90 -15.13 2.28
C LEU A 246 -8.80 -15.76 3.35
N GLN A 247 -10.03 -15.28 3.50
CA GLN A 247 -11.02 -15.86 4.41
C GLN A 247 -11.46 -17.26 3.97
N GLU A 248 -11.80 -17.45 2.69
CA GLU A 248 -12.20 -18.74 2.12
C GLU A 248 -11.10 -19.82 2.25
N THR A 249 -9.84 -19.39 2.17
CA THR A 249 -8.67 -20.29 2.33
C THR A 249 -8.19 -20.42 3.78
N GLY A 250 -8.84 -19.74 4.75
CA GLY A 250 -8.46 -19.77 6.17
C GLY A 250 -7.17 -19.00 6.50
N ARG A 251 -6.61 -18.24 5.53
CA ARG A 251 -5.37 -17.47 5.69
C ARG A 251 -5.55 -16.14 6.41
N ASP A 252 -6.78 -15.64 6.46
CA ASP A 252 -7.16 -14.36 7.11
C ASP A 252 -6.76 -14.26 8.59
N ARG A 253 -6.54 -15.39 9.25
CA ARG A 253 -6.20 -15.45 10.68
C ARG A 253 -4.72 -15.17 11.00
N ASN A 254 -3.84 -15.31 10.04
CA ASN A 254 -2.42 -15.01 10.19
C ASN A 254 -1.85 -14.37 8.92
N VAL A 255 -2.42 -13.25 8.52
CA VAL A 255 -1.98 -12.45 7.38
C VAL A 255 -1.81 -10.99 7.80
N LEU A 256 -0.76 -10.35 7.30
CA LEU A 256 -0.63 -8.90 7.28
C LEU A 256 -0.98 -8.40 5.88
N ILE A 257 -2.05 -7.62 5.76
CA ILE A 257 -2.33 -6.84 4.55
C ILE A 257 -1.83 -5.42 4.75
N VAL A 258 -1.06 -4.92 3.80
CA VAL A 258 -0.68 -3.50 3.70
C VAL A 258 -1.25 -2.96 2.39
N PHE A 259 -2.14 -1.99 2.49
CA PHE A 259 -2.65 -1.21 1.35
C PHE A 259 -1.96 0.15 1.34
N LEU A 260 -1.48 0.61 0.18
CA LEU A 260 -0.86 1.94 0.02
C LEU A 260 -0.79 2.37 -1.45
N SER A 261 -0.41 3.64 -1.69
CA SER A 261 -0.06 4.16 -3.02
C SER A 261 1.46 4.27 -3.19
N ASP A 262 1.93 4.25 -4.44
CA ASP A 262 3.35 4.42 -4.76
C ASP A 262 3.80 5.89 -4.81
N ASN A 263 2.92 6.81 -5.06
CA ASN A 263 3.11 8.28 -4.95
C ASN A 263 1.77 8.99 -4.88
N GLY A 264 1.78 10.29 -4.71
CA GLY A 264 0.57 11.12 -4.72
C GLY A 264 -0.11 11.16 -6.08
N PRO A 265 -1.31 11.77 -6.17
CA PRO A 265 -2.17 11.71 -7.33
C PRO A 265 -1.64 12.58 -8.48
N THR A 266 -2.07 12.25 -9.71
CA THR A 266 -2.10 13.20 -10.83
C THR A 266 -3.31 14.13 -10.69
N GLY A 267 -3.48 15.07 -11.63
CA GLY A 267 -4.55 16.07 -11.55
C GLY A 267 -5.99 15.52 -11.54
N ALA A 268 -6.19 14.21 -11.77
CA ALA A 268 -7.50 13.56 -11.68
C ALA A 268 -7.86 13.10 -10.28
N GLY A 269 -6.86 12.84 -9.42
CA GLY A 269 -7.05 12.40 -8.04
C GLY A 269 -6.99 13.55 -7.03
N SER A 270 -7.34 13.24 -5.80
CA SER A 270 -7.43 14.20 -4.69
C SER A 270 -6.27 14.05 -3.71
N PRO A 271 -5.44 15.07 -3.51
CA PRO A 271 -4.47 15.07 -2.41
C PRO A 271 -5.12 15.29 -1.04
N GLY A 272 -6.45 15.47 -0.97
CA GLY A 272 -7.17 15.84 0.26
C GLY A 272 -6.76 17.21 0.77
N PRO A 273 -6.38 17.36 2.05
CA PRO A 273 -5.94 18.64 2.62
C PRO A 273 -4.50 19.01 2.26
N LEU A 274 -3.80 18.15 1.51
CA LEU A 274 -2.40 18.34 1.14
C LEU A 274 -2.28 19.14 -0.16
N THR A 275 -1.09 19.65 -0.45
CA THR A 275 -0.86 20.43 -1.67
C THR A 275 -0.05 19.66 -2.70
N TYR A 276 -0.31 19.96 -3.97
CA TYR A 276 0.32 19.35 -5.13
C TYR A 276 0.01 17.83 -5.24
N GLY A 277 0.83 17.10 -5.98
CA GLY A 277 0.68 15.67 -6.25
C GLY A 277 1.94 15.10 -6.88
N LYS A 278 1.79 14.07 -7.71
CA LYS A 278 2.85 13.36 -8.39
C LYS A 278 3.89 14.31 -8.99
N GLY A 279 5.17 13.97 -8.83
CA GLY A 279 6.29 14.78 -9.34
C GLY A 279 6.70 15.95 -8.44
N ASN A 280 6.08 16.12 -7.26
CA ASN A 280 6.43 17.17 -6.30
C ASN A 280 6.77 16.58 -4.93
N VAL A 281 7.79 17.14 -4.27
CA VAL A 281 8.15 16.74 -2.89
C VAL A 281 7.30 17.44 -1.82
N ASN A 282 6.23 18.12 -2.21
CA ASN A 282 5.20 18.57 -1.28
C ASN A 282 4.42 17.39 -0.70
N GLU A 283 3.74 17.60 0.41
CA GLU A 283 3.00 16.54 1.11
C GLU A 283 2.07 15.77 0.15
N GLY A 284 1.36 16.44 -0.75
CA GLY A 284 0.46 15.78 -1.70
C GLY A 284 1.16 14.85 -2.70
N GLY A 285 2.47 15.01 -2.95
CA GLY A 285 3.22 14.13 -3.85
C GLY A 285 3.88 12.93 -3.15
N ILE A 286 4.18 13.07 -1.85
CA ILE A 286 4.98 12.09 -1.11
C ILE A 286 4.28 11.46 0.11
N ARG A 287 3.21 12.06 0.64
CA ARG A 287 2.39 11.50 1.71
C ARG A 287 1.21 10.78 1.09
N VAL A 288 1.19 9.46 1.25
CA VAL A 288 0.23 8.57 0.59
C VAL A 288 -0.73 7.93 1.59
N PRO A 289 -1.94 7.53 1.16
CA PRO A 289 -2.80 6.72 2.00
C PRO A 289 -2.13 5.38 2.27
N ALA A 290 -2.20 4.91 3.52
CA ALA A 290 -1.69 3.61 3.90
C ALA A 290 -2.47 3.01 5.07
N ILE A 291 -2.75 1.71 4.97
CA ILE A 291 -3.51 0.94 5.95
C ILE A 291 -2.78 -0.38 6.19
N ALA A 292 -2.67 -0.78 7.45
CA ALA A 292 -2.17 -2.09 7.85
C ALA A 292 -3.28 -2.86 8.58
N TRP A 293 -3.52 -4.10 8.15
CA TRP A 293 -4.52 -4.97 8.75
C TRP A 293 -3.92 -6.33 9.08
N ARG A 294 -3.98 -6.72 10.34
CA ARG A 294 -3.59 -8.05 10.81
C ARG A 294 -4.45 -8.41 12.02
N PRO A 295 -5.46 -9.28 11.85
CA PRO A 295 -6.40 -9.62 12.91
C PRO A 295 -5.72 -10.06 14.21
N GLY A 296 -6.14 -9.46 15.33
CA GLY A 296 -5.62 -9.77 16.66
C GLY A 296 -4.16 -9.34 16.92
N LYS A 297 -3.53 -8.63 15.98
CA LYS A 297 -2.15 -8.12 16.12
C LYS A 297 -2.03 -6.63 15.85
N VAL A 298 -2.69 -6.12 14.82
CA VAL A 298 -2.78 -4.69 14.53
C VAL A 298 -4.09 -4.18 15.12
N PRO A 299 -4.07 -3.14 15.99
CA PRO A 299 -5.27 -2.61 16.63
C PRO A 299 -6.30 -2.09 15.61
N ALA A 300 -7.57 -2.45 15.83
CA ALA A 300 -8.68 -2.00 14.98
C ALA A 300 -8.99 -0.51 15.20
N GLY A 301 -9.28 0.21 14.10
CA GLY A 301 -9.71 1.62 14.10
C GLY A 301 -8.63 2.62 14.55
N ARG A 302 -7.38 2.19 14.71
CA ARG A 302 -6.30 3.07 15.19
C ARG A 302 -5.79 3.99 14.09
N LEU A 303 -5.56 5.26 14.44
CA LEU A 303 -4.79 6.21 13.64
C LEU A 303 -3.34 6.20 14.14
N ILE A 304 -2.40 5.74 13.31
CA ILE A 304 -0.96 5.82 13.58
C ILE A 304 -0.50 7.23 13.21
N LYS A 305 -0.18 8.03 14.23
CA LYS A 305 0.23 9.43 14.07
C LYS A 305 1.72 9.61 13.82
N ASP A 306 2.53 8.68 14.33
CA ASP A 306 3.98 8.74 14.10
C ASP A 306 4.29 8.50 12.61
N PRO A 307 5.06 9.37 11.97
CA PRO A 307 5.36 9.22 10.55
C PRO A 307 6.17 7.94 10.26
N ALA A 308 5.79 7.26 9.20
CA ALA A 308 6.50 6.10 8.69
C ALA A 308 6.85 6.27 7.20
N SER A 309 7.71 5.42 6.69
CA SER A 309 8.08 5.39 5.28
C SER A 309 7.87 4.01 4.67
N THR A 310 7.65 3.96 3.37
CA THR A 310 7.60 2.68 2.62
C THR A 310 8.92 1.91 2.71
N LEU A 311 10.02 2.59 2.99
CA LEU A 311 11.33 1.97 3.30
C LEU A 311 11.26 1.01 4.51
N ASP A 312 10.39 1.29 5.46
CA ASP A 312 10.27 0.54 6.72
C ASP A 312 9.69 -0.86 6.54
N PHE A 313 8.96 -1.09 5.43
CA PHE A 313 8.35 -2.40 5.21
C PHE A 313 9.37 -3.50 4.93
N PHE A 314 10.54 -3.18 4.36
CA PHE A 314 11.58 -4.20 4.17
C PHE A 314 12.06 -4.80 5.51
N PRO A 315 12.60 -4.01 6.47
CA PRO A 315 13.02 -4.56 7.76
C PRO A 315 11.85 -5.12 8.59
N THR A 316 10.65 -4.53 8.47
CA THR A 316 9.46 -5.02 9.16
C THR A 316 9.04 -6.40 8.66
N PHE A 317 9.01 -6.64 7.36
CA PHE A 317 8.66 -7.96 6.82
C PHE A 317 9.73 -9.00 7.12
N ALA A 318 11.02 -8.62 7.08
CA ALA A 318 12.10 -9.50 7.51
C ALA A 318 11.95 -9.89 8.99
N SER A 319 11.68 -8.94 9.88
CA SER A 319 11.41 -9.18 11.30
C SER A 319 10.22 -10.11 11.53
N LEU A 320 9.08 -9.83 10.89
CA LEU A 320 7.84 -10.61 11.02
C LEU A 320 7.98 -12.06 10.51
N SER A 321 8.86 -12.29 9.54
CA SER A 321 9.12 -13.60 8.97
C SER A 321 10.22 -14.38 9.71
N GLY A 322 10.95 -13.71 10.60
CA GLY A 322 12.14 -14.27 11.23
C GLY A 322 13.35 -14.36 10.28
N ALA A 323 13.31 -13.68 9.14
CA ALA A 323 14.40 -13.69 8.18
C ALA A 323 15.58 -12.83 8.67
N PRO A 324 16.82 -13.28 8.48
CA PRO A 324 17.99 -12.45 8.78
C PRO A 324 18.06 -11.27 7.79
N MET A 325 18.40 -10.10 8.32
CA MET A 325 18.67 -8.93 7.47
C MET A 325 19.98 -9.15 6.69
N PRO A 326 19.97 -9.02 5.36
CA PRO A 326 21.22 -9.05 4.59
C PRO A 326 22.19 -7.94 5.03
N PRO A 327 23.53 -8.17 4.98
CA PRO A 327 24.52 -7.21 5.47
C PRO A 327 24.65 -6.01 4.53
N ARG A 328 23.79 -5.03 4.68
CA ARG A 328 23.69 -3.78 3.89
C ARG A 328 23.21 -2.64 4.75
N ASP A 329 23.46 -1.41 4.28
CA ASP A 329 22.84 -0.22 4.85
C ASP A 329 21.38 -0.12 4.36
N TYR A 330 20.44 -0.12 5.29
CA TYR A 330 19.03 0.13 5.06
C TYR A 330 18.66 1.51 5.58
N ASP A 331 17.75 2.17 4.86
CA ASP A 331 17.26 3.49 5.22
C ASP A 331 15.94 3.40 6.02
N GLY A 332 15.24 2.27 5.92
CA GLY A 332 14.07 1.94 6.72
C GLY A 332 14.41 1.31 8.06
N VAL A 333 13.45 1.29 8.97
CA VAL A 333 13.53 0.64 10.29
C VAL A 333 12.35 -0.32 10.49
N ASP A 334 12.53 -1.31 11.37
CA ASP A 334 11.41 -2.17 11.77
C ASP A 334 10.37 -1.39 12.57
N ILE A 335 9.15 -1.32 12.03
CA ILE A 335 8.00 -0.67 12.67
C ILE A 335 6.98 -1.68 13.23
N THR A 336 7.36 -2.94 13.45
CA THR A 336 6.45 -3.96 13.99
C THR A 336 5.78 -3.49 15.29
N ARG A 337 6.54 -2.91 16.22
CA ARG A 337 6.00 -2.42 17.49
C ARG A 337 5.05 -1.23 17.33
N LEU A 338 5.27 -0.39 16.31
CA LEU A 338 4.35 0.70 15.96
C LEU A 338 3.05 0.12 15.36
N LEU A 339 3.15 -0.88 14.50
CA LEU A 339 2.00 -1.56 13.90
C LEU A 339 1.15 -2.26 14.96
N THR A 340 1.77 -2.95 15.92
CA THR A 340 1.06 -3.67 16.99
C THR A 340 0.53 -2.76 18.09
N GLY A 341 0.88 -1.48 18.10
CA GLY A 341 0.48 -0.55 19.13
C GLY A 341 1.24 -0.70 20.46
N GLU A 342 2.34 -1.46 20.47
CA GLU A 342 3.23 -1.55 21.64
C GLU A 342 3.94 -0.22 21.92
N VAL A 343 4.15 0.58 20.87
CA VAL A 343 4.67 1.94 20.96
C VAL A 343 3.84 2.88 20.09
N ASP A 344 3.77 4.14 20.48
CA ASP A 344 3.12 5.19 19.69
C ASP A 344 4.12 5.96 18.82
N ARG A 345 5.42 5.74 19.03
CA ARG A 345 6.49 6.44 18.33
C ARG A 345 7.73 5.58 18.17
N ILE A 346 8.37 5.70 17.00
CA ILE A 346 9.71 5.17 16.75
C ILE A 346 10.74 6.30 16.98
N PRO A 347 11.66 6.17 17.96
CA PRO A 347 12.66 7.20 18.21
C PRO A 347 13.62 7.35 17.02
N GLY A 348 14.20 8.54 16.88
CA GLY A 348 15.15 8.85 15.80
C GLY A 348 16.12 9.97 16.18
N GLN A 349 17.01 10.30 15.25
CA GLN A 349 18.05 11.33 15.39
C GLN A 349 17.57 12.73 14.98
N GLY A 350 16.31 12.84 14.59
CA GLY A 350 15.72 14.08 14.12
C GLY A 350 15.37 15.06 15.24
N ILE A 351 14.90 16.21 14.83
CA ILE A 351 14.49 17.30 15.73
C ILE A 351 13.38 16.78 16.64
N GLY A 352 13.50 17.04 17.93
CA GLY A 352 12.58 16.56 18.95
C GLY A 352 12.61 15.03 19.16
N GLY A 353 13.72 14.38 18.76
CA GLY A 353 13.90 12.93 18.91
C GLY A 353 13.04 12.10 17.94
N GLY A 354 12.44 12.72 16.91
CA GLY A 354 11.73 12.06 15.84
C GLY A 354 12.67 11.50 14.76
N ARG A 355 12.09 10.77 13.83
CA ARG A 355 12.81 10.28 12.66
C ARG A 355 13.05 11.38 11.64
N GLU A 356 13.98 11.12 10.70
CA GLU A 356 14.21 11.95 9.53
C GLU A 356 13.84 11.20 8.28
N PHE A 357 13.19 11.90 7.35
CA PHE A 357 12.77 11.37 6.05
C PHE A 357 13.31 12.29 4.98
N TYR A 358 14.09 11.74 4.05
CA TYR A 358 14.66 12.47 2.94
C TYR A 358 13.87 12.19 1.68
N PHE A 359 13.56 13.25 0.91
CA PHE A 359 12.75 13.16 -0.30
C PHE A 359 13.58 13.56 -1.51
N PHE A 360 13.55 12.69 -2.51
CA PHE A 360 14.42 12.81 -3.67
C PHE A 360 13.65 13.22 -4.92
N MET A 361 14.24 14.16 -5.66
CA MET A 361 13.94 14.43 -7.06
C MET A 361 15.16 13.98 -7.85
N THR A 362 15.00 12.96 -8.69
CA THR A 362 16.11 12.26 -9.32
C THR A 362 17.15 11.76 -8.29
N SER A 363 18.41 12.14 -8.42
CA SER A 363 19.49 11.77 -7.48
C SER A 363 19.73 12.81 -6.37
N GLU A 364 18.97 13.91 -6.35
CA GLU A 364 19.16 14.98 -5.40
C GLU A 364 18.16 14.93 -4.26
N VAL A 365 18.63 15.17 -3.05
CA VAL A 365 17.74 15.39 -1.90
C VAL A 365 17.09 16.75 -2.03
N ALA A 366 15.81 16.77 -2.35
CA ALA A 366 15.02 17.98 -2.55
C ALA A 366 14.42 18.52 -1.25
N ALA A 367 14.10 17.63 -0.31
CA ALA A 367 13.51 18.02 0.96
C ALA A 367 13.90 17.05 2.08
N VAL A 368 13.75 17.50 3.33
CA VAL A 368 13.87 16.69 4.55
C VAL A 368 12.73 17.01 5.51
N ARG A 369 12.10 15.97 6.06
CA ARG A 369 11.26 16.09 7.25
C ARG A 369 12.04 15.59 8.46
N SER A 370 12.10 16.39 9.53
CA SER A 370 12.73 16.06 10.81
C SER A 370 11.78 16.41 11.95
N GLY A 371 11.17 15.41 12.58
CA GLY A 371 10.06 15.58 13.50
C GLY A 371 8.87 16.27 12.81
N ARG A 372 8.40 17.40 13.39
CA ARG A 372 7.29 18.20 12.81
C ARG A 372 7.72 19.12 11.67
N TRP A 373 9.04 19.36 11.49
CA TRP A 373 9.56 20.34 10.55
C TRP A 373 9.89 19.73 9.21
N LYS A 374 9.49 20.40 8.13
CA LYS A 374 9.86 20.03 6.77
C LYS A 374 10.50 21.20 6.07
N TYR A 375 11.70 20.97 5.53
CA TYR A 375 12.45 21.93 4.74
C TYR A 375 12.55 21.47 3.30
N VAL A 376 12.26 22.36 2.35
CA VAL A 376 12.38 22.11 0.91
C VAL A 376 13.43 23.07 0.36
N ARG A 377 14.39 22.51 -0.39
CA ARG A 377 15.48 23.27 -1.02
C ARG A 377 14.95 24.14 -2.18
N PRO A 378 15.68 25.22 -2.54
CA PRO A 378 15.33 26.05 -3.69
C PRO A 378 15.38 25.24 -4.99
N GLY A 379 14.52 25.58 -5.95
CA GLY A 379 14.44 24.93 -7.27
C GLY A 379 13.56 23.69 -7.34
N PHE A 380 13.11 23.14 -6.20
CA PHE A 380 12.25 21.95 -6.18
C PHE A 380 10.76 22.25 -5.94
N ARG A 381 10.46 23.44 -5.48
CA ARG A 381 9.12 24.01 -5.39
C ARG A 381 9.14 25.45 -5.85
N ASP A 382 9.90 26.29 -5.12
CA ASP A 382 10.06 27.71 -5.31
C ASP A 382 11.52 28.04 -5.61
N SER A 383 11.79 29.25 -6.11
CA SER A 383 13.15 29.75 -6.30
C SER A 383 13.91 30.03 -5.00
N ILE A 384 13.20 30.05 -3.89
CA ILE A 384 13.74 30.24 -2.53
C ILE A 384 13.40 29.01 -1.66
N PRO A 385 14.24 28.68 -0.67
CA PRO A 385 13.94 27.58 0.24
C PRO A 385 12.77 27.90 1.17
N VAL A 386 12.00 26.88 1.53
CA VAL A 386 10.84 27.00 2.42
C VAL A 386 10.95 26.07 3.61
N LEU A 387 10.31 26.42 4.73
CA LEU A 387 10.25 25.65 5.96
C LEU A 387 8.81 25.62 6.47
N TYR A 388 8.31 24.44 6.78
CA TYR A 388 6.95 24.22 7.26
C TYR A 388 6.92 23.47 8.58
N ASP A 389 5.90 23.74 9.38
CA ASP A 389 5.46 22.93 10.50
C ASP A 389 4.34 21.99 10.01
N ILE A 390 4.68 20.78 9.61
CA ILE A 390 3.74 19.86 8.95
C ILE A 390 2.63 19.35 9.89
N GLU A 391 2.82 19.43 11.21
CA GLU A 391 1.76 19.07 12.15
C GLU A 391 0.69 20.16 12.25
N ALA A 392 1.09 21.44 12.15
CA ALA A 392 0.17 22.57 12.20
C ALA A 392 -0.33 23.00 10.81
N ASP A 393 0.47 22.78 9.77
CA ASP A 393 0.21 23.17 8.38
C ASP A 393 0.55 22.03 7.42
N PRO A 394 -0.22 20.94 7.41
CA PRO A 394 0.00 19.81 6.49
C PRO A 394 -0.21 20.19 5.02
N GLY A 395 -0.92 21.29 4.74
CA GLY A 395 -1.10 21.87 3.42
C GLY A 395 0.09 22.69 2.91
N GLU A 396 1.13 22.92 3.74
CA GLU A 396 2.34 23.68 3.35
C GLU A 396 2.01 25.07 2.78
N THR A 397 1.06 25.76 3.40
CA THR A 397 0.54 27.05 2.92
C THR A 397 1.35 28.24 3.41
N ASN A 398 2.02 28.11 4.59
CA ASN A 398 2.72 29.21 5.25
C ASN A 398 4.17 28.86 5.58
N SER A 399 5.12 29.41 4.81
CA SER A 399 6.54 29.21 5.10
C SER A 399 6.98 29.98 6.33
N LEU A 400 7.51 29.26 7.31
CA LEU A 400 8.06 29.79 8.56
C LEU A 400 9.57 30.08 8.49
N ARG A 401 10.21 29.95 7.31
CA ARG A 401 11.65 30.09 7.13
C ARG A 401 12.20 31.43 7.64
N ARG A 402 11.52 32.52 7.35
CA ARG A 402 11.96 33.89 7.79
C ARG A 402 11.96 34.08 9.31
N PHE A 403 11.12 33.29 10.01
CA PHE A 403 11.00 33.32 11.48
C PHE A 403 11.91 32.33 12.16
N ASN A 404 12.42 31.33 11.42
CA ASN A 404 13.26 30.24 11.94
C ASN A 404 14.47 29.98 11.02
N PRO A 405 15.33 31.03 10.77
CA PRO A 405 16.44 30.87 9.82
C PRO A 405 17.48 29.85 10.26
N ASP A 406 17.78 29.75 11.55
CA ASP A 406 18.78 28.81 12.09
C ASP A 406 18.31 27.37 11.95
N LEU A 407 17.02 27.11 12.15
CA LEU A 407 16.41 25.80 11.94
C LEU A 407 16.47 25.41 10.47
N ALA A 408 16.12 26.33 9.56
CA ALA A 408 16.21 26.09 8.11
C ALA A 408 17.66 25.77 7.69
N ASN A 409 18.65 26.53 8.18
CA ASN A 409 20.07 26.29 7.92
C ASN A 409 20.53 24.94 8.48
N THR A 410 20.01 24.54 9.64
CA THR A 410 20.31 23.24 10.24
C THR A 410 19.82 22.09 9.35
N LEU A 411 18.58 22.19 8.84
CA LEU A 411 17.99 21.17 7.97
C LEU A 411 18.67 21.12 6.60
N ASP A 412 19.07 22.25 6.03
CA ASP A 412 19.86 22.29 4.79
C ASP A 412 21.23 21.61 4.95
N LYS A 413 21.90 21.84 6.09
CA LYS A 413 23.15 21.14 6.41
C LYS A 413 22.95 19.62 6.53
N ARG A 414 21.84 19.15 7.10
CA ARG A 414 21.49 17.71 7.16
C ARG A 414 21.32 17.12 5.76
N ILE A 415 20.64 17.82 4.86
CA ILE A 415 20.56 17.43 3.44
C ILE A 415 21.95 17.32 2.81
N ALA A 416 22.81 18.32 3.03
CA ALA A 416 24.16 18.32 2.48
C ALA A 416 25.07 17.20 3.06
N GLN A 417 24.75 16.71 4.25
CA GLN A 417 25.46 15.62 4.93
C GLN A 417 24.90 14.22 4.61
N PHE A 418 23.77 14.15 3.90
CA PHE A 418 23.21 12.86 3.50
C PHE A 418 24.20 12.10 2.60
N LYS A 419 24.55 10.85 3.01
CA LYS A 419 25.55 10.00 2.33
C LYS A 419 24.89 8.77 1.74
#